data_e87804613b259484174060ab1b509568
#
_entry.id   e87804613b259484174060ab1b509568
#
_cell.length_a   1.000
_cell.length_b   1.000
_cell.length_c   1.000
_cell.angle_alpha   90.00
_cell.angle_beta   90.00
_cell.angle_gamma   90.00
#
_symmetry.space_group_name_H-M   'P 1'
#
loop_
_entity.id
_entity.type
_entity.pdbx_description
1 polymer ?
#
loop_
_entity_poly.entity_id
_entity_poly.type
_entity_poly.pdbx_seq_one_letter_code
_entity_poly.pdbx_strand_id
1 'polypeptide(L)'
;MTSLFRREPGFYRRLWVLTLPIVLQNLITTSLGFADTFMVGLLGNAEMAAVTAANVPVFILQLVIFGFQSGLAVLVSQYWGRGDTDSINRCMGVALYAVILFSLTVALITFFFPAEVMRLVTPNEDLVALGTSYIRIVGFSNVFNGISSVYAGMQ
;
A
#
# COMPACT_ATOMS: atom_id res chain seq x y z
N MET A 1 -8.06 41.23 -0.43
CA MET A 1 -8.01 39.95 -1.19
C MET A 1 -6.69 39.73 -1.96
N THR A 2 -5.63 40.48 -1.67
CA THR A 2 -4.35 40.52 -2.41
C THR A 2 -3.16 39.87 -1.67
N SER A 3 -3.39 39.23 -0.52
CA SER A 3 -2.32 38.60 0.28
C SER A 3 -2.04 37.14 -0.05
N LEU A 4 -2.87 36.50 -0.87
CA LEU A 4 -2.73 35.09 -1.25
C LEU A 4 -1.57 34.79 -2.23
N PHE A 5 -0.98 35.82 -2.83
CA PHE A 5 0.11 35.69 -3.80
C PHE A 5 1.42 36.30 -3.34
N ARG A 6 1.60 36.54 -2.05
CA ARG A 6 2.90 37.03 -1.54
C ARG A 6 3.90 35.88 -1.64
N ARG A 7 4.61 35.83 -2.77
CA ARG A 7 5.67 34.85 -3.05
C ARG A 7 6.84 35.12 -2.09
N GLU A 8 6.97 34.28 -1.08
CA GLU A 8 8.17 34.30 -0.25
C GLU A 8 9.40 33.98 -1.11
N PRO A 9 10.50 34.72 -1.00
CA PRO A 9 11.74 34.39 -1.70
C PRO A 9 12.22 33.00 -1.22
N GLY A 10 12.27 32.05 -2.15
CA GLY A 10 12.66 30.67 -1.85
C GLY A 10 11.53 29.65 -1.79
N PHE A 11 10.25 30.04 -1.93
CA PHE A 11 9.11 29.10 -1.95
C PHE A 11 9.27 28.01 -3.02
N TYR A 12 9.59 28.38 -4.24
CA TYR A 12 9.78 27.40 -5.34
C TYR A 12 10.96 26.46 -5.09
N ARG A 13 12.06 26.94 -4.50
CA ARG A 13 13.20 26.10 -4.15
C ARG A 13 12.81 25.06 -3.10
N ARG A 14 12.08 25.46 -2.06
CA ARG A 14 11.58 24.54 -1.03
C ARG A 14 10.59 23.52 -1.63
N LEU A 15 9.68 23.99 -2.48
CA LEU A 15 8.73 23.15 -3.17
C LEU A 15 9.46 22.08 -4.01
N TRP A 16 10.44 22.45 -4.82
CA TRP A 16 11.20 21.51 -5.65
C TRP A 16 12.00 20.50 -4.81
N VAL A 17 12.64 20.95 -3.74
CA VAL A 17 13.42 20.08 -2.85
C VAL A 17 12.55 19.02 -2.20
N LEU A 18 11.31 19.36 -1.84
CA LEU A 18 10.38 18.40 -1.23
C LEU A 18 9.67 17.54 -2.29
N THR A 19 9.27 18.13 -3.41
CA THR A 19 8.46 17.43 -4.43
C THR A 19 9.30 16.48 -5.27
N LEU A 20 10.54 16.86 -5.63
CA LEU A 20 11.36 16.07 -6.54
C LEU A 20 11.65 14.63 -6.02
N PRO A 21 12.04 14.43 -4.75
CA PRO A 21 12.22 13.10 -4.20
C PRO A 21 10.95 12.25 -4.25
N ILE A 22 9.80 12.85 -3.92
CA ILE A 22 8.50 12.16 -3.92
C ILE A 22 8.11 11.75 -5.34
N VAL A 23 8.30 12.64 -6.32
CA VAL A 23 8.03 12.34 -7.74
C VAL A 23 8.94 11.22 -8.23
N LEU A 24 10.24 11.26 -7.92
CA LEU A 24 11.19 10.21 -8.29
C LEU A 24 10.83 8.86 -7.66
N GLN A 25 10.46 8.85 -6.38
CA GLN A 25 10.02 7.65 -5.69
C GLN A 25 8.77 7.06 -6.35
N ASN A 26 7.76 7.87 -6.64
CA ASN A 26 6.54 7.42 -7.33
C ASN A 26 6.84 6.92 -8.74
N LEU A 27 7.74 7.58 -9.48
CA LEU A 27 8.16 7.15 -10.81
C LEU A 27 8.82 5.78 -10.78
N ILE A 28 9.74 5.53 -9.83
CA ILE A 28 10.40 4.24 -9.65
C ILE A 28 9.36 3.17 -9.31
N THR A 29 8.49 3.42 -8.34
CA THR A 29 7.46 2.46 -7.92
C THR A 29 6.51 2.11 -9.07
N THR A 30 6.07 3.12 -9.83
CA THR A 30 5.20 2.91 -10.99
C THR A 30 5.93 2.14 -12.09
N SER A 31 7.21 2.44 -12.35
CA SER A 31 8.02 1.72 -13.34
C SER A 31 8.21 0.25 -12.98
N LEU A 32 8.39 -0.05 -11.69
CA LEU A 32 8.45 -1.44 -11.20
C LEU A 32 7.12 -2.17 -11.44
N GLY A 33 5.98 -1.51 -11.19
CA GLY A 33 4.65 -2.08 -11.47
C GLY A 33 4.43 -2.36 -12.98
N PHE A 34 4.92 -1.48 -13.85
CA PHE A 34 4.89 -1.74 -15.29
C PHE A 34 5.77 -2.92 -15.68
N ALA A 35 6.99 -3.02 -15.12
CA ALA A 35 7.87 -4.15 -15.38
C ALA A 35 7.26 -5.48 -14.92
N ASP A 36 6.64 -5.51 -13.73
CA ASP A 36 5.93 -6.69 -13.23
C ASP A 36 4.79 -7.12 -14.18
N THR A 37 3.91 -6.18 -14.55
CA THR A 37 2.82 -6.44 -15.51
C THR A 37 3.34 -6.94 -16.85
N PHE A 38 4.42 -6.36 -17.35
CA PHE A 38 5.05 -6.78 -18.61
C PHE A 38 5.61 -8.19 -18.52
N MET A 39 6.31 -8.52 -17.43
CA MET A 39 6.86 -9.85 -17.20
C MET A 39 5.79 -10.92 -17.11
N VAL A 40 4.70 -10.64 -16.39
CA VAL A 40 3.55 -11.56 -16.32
C VAL A 40 2.87 -11.72 -17.68
N GLY A 41 2.76 -10.63 -18.46
CA GLY A 41 2.20 -10.65 -19.80
C GLY A 41 2.98 -11.53 -20.79
N LEU A 42 4.29 -11.71 -20.58
CA LEU A 42 5.13 -12.62 -21.39
C LEU A 42 4.85 -14.10 -21.13
N LEU A 43 4.26 -14.46 -19.97
CA LEU A 43 3.94 -15.84 -19.62
C LEU A 43 2.68 -16.35 -20.34
N GLY A 44 1.74 -15.45 -20.61
CA GLY A 44 0.51 -15.77 -21.35
C GLY A 44 -0.73 -15.07 -20.81
N ASN A 45 -1.82 -15.18 -21.56
CA ASN A 45 -3.07 -14.51 -21.19
C ASN A 45 -3.76 -15.15 -19.96
N ALA A 46 -3.60 -16.47 -19.77
CA ALA A 46 -4.19 -17.18 -18.65
C ALA A 46 -3.49 -16.81 -17.34
N GLU A 47 -2.17 -16.74 -17.34
CA GLU A 47 -1.35 -16.33 -16.19
C GLU A 47 -1.63 -14.88 -15.83
N MET A 48 -1.73 -13.98 -16.82
CA MET A 48 -2.08 -12.56 -16.58
C MET A 48 -3.49 -12.43 -15.99
N ALA A 49 -4.46 -13.19 -16.48
CA ALA A 49 -5.81 -13.20 -15.91
C ALA A 49 -5.84 -13.75 -14.48
N ALA A 50 -5.06 -14.79 -14.18
CA ALA A 50 -4.95 -15.36 -12.85
C ALA A 50 -4.33 -14.38 -11.84
N VAL A 51 -3.23 -13.68 -12.22
CA VAL A 51 -2.60 -12.63 -11.39
C VAL A 51 -3.54 -11.46 -11.18
N THR A 52 -4.26 -11.04 -12.21
CA THR A 52 -5.25 -9.96 -12.10
C THR A 52 -6.37 -10.32 -11.12
N ALA A 53 -6.89 -11.54 -11.19
CA ALA A 53 -7.88 -12.04 -10.24
C ALA A 53 -7.30 -12.11 -8.82
N ALA A 54 -6.09 -12.62 -8.64
CA ALA A 54 -5.42 -12.72 -7.36
C ALA A 54 -5.10 -11.36 -6.72
N ASN A 55 -4.98 -10.29 -7.53
CA ASN A 55 -4.78 -8.94 -7.02
C ASN A 55 -6.05 -8.31 -6.42
N VAL A 56 -7.24 -8.84 -6.66
CA VAL A 56 -8.48 -8.29 -6.09
C VAL A 56 -8.48 -8.32 -4.55
N PRO A 57 -8.25 -9.47 -3.86
CA PRO A 57 -8.16 -9.48 -2.40
C PRO A 57 -6.97 -8.67 -1.87
N VAL A 58 -5.86 -8.60 -2.61
CA VAL A 58 -4.71 -7.74 -2.27
C VAL A 58 -5.10 -6.27 -2.31
N PHE A 59 -5.87 -5.85 -3.30
CA PHE A 59 -6.37 -4.48 -3.42
C PHE A 59 -7.30 -4.10 -2.26
N ILE A 60 -8.18 -5.02 -1.84
CA ILE A 60 -9.05 -4.79 -0.67
C ILE A 60 -8.20 -4.59 0.59
N LEU A 61 -7.17 -5.42 0.79
CA LEU A 61 -6.21 -5.25 1.88
C LEU A 61 -5.53 -3.87 1.83
N GLN A 62 -5.08 -3.45 0.66
CA GLN A 62 -4.44 -2.14 0.44
C GLN A 62 -5.38 -0.98 0.80
N LEU A 63 -6.66 -1.07 0.47
CA LEU A 63 -7.66 -0.05 0.85
C LEU A 63 -7.79 0.10 2.36
N VAL A 64 -7.79 -1.01 3.10
CA VAL A 64 -7.84 -0.99 4.56
C VAL A 64 -6.56 -0.38 5.14
N ILE A 65 -5.39 -0.78 4.66
CA ILE A 65 -4.10 -0.20 5.08
C ILE A 65 -4.07 1.31 4.79
N PHE A 66 -4.53 1.73 3.61
CA PHE A 66 -4.63 3.15 3.24
C PHE A 66 -5.55 3.93 4.17
N GLY A 67 -6.66 3.33 4.62
CA GLY A 67 -7.54 3.92 5.63
C GLY A 67 -6.81 4.18 6.96
N PHE A 68 -6.05 3.21 7.46
CA PHE A 68 -5.23 3.39 8.66
C PHE A 68 -4.16 4.45 8.47
N GLN A 69 -3.46 4.43 7.34
CA GLN A 69 -2.42 5.41 7.01
C GLN A 69 -2.98 6.84 6.96
N SER A 70 -4.12 7.03 6.28
CA SER A 70 -4.77 8.33 6.15
C SER A 70 -5.25 8.86 7.51
N GLY A 71 -5.87 8.00 8.33
CA GLY A 71 -6.28 8.35 9.69
C GLY A 71 -5.10 8.72 10.58
N LEU A 72 -4.01 7.96 10.49
CA LEU A 72 -2.77 8.24 11.25
C LEU A 72 -2.18 9.58 10.83
N ALA A 73 -2.08 9.89 9.54
CA ALA A 73 -1.53 11.14 9.04
C ALA A 73 -2.28 12.38 9.59
N VAL A 74 -3.61 12.30 9.69
CA VAL A 74 -4.42 13.37 10.28
C VAL A 74 -4.11 13.56 11.77
N LEU A 75 -4.03 12.48 12.55
CA LEU A 75 -3.72 12.56 13.97
C LEU A 75 -2.29 13.06 14.22
N VAL A 76 -1.32 12.55 13.47
CA VAL A 76 0.09 12.97 13.57
C VAL A 76 0.23 14.45 13.28
N SER A 77 -0.42 14.97 12.23
CA SER A 77 -0.37 16.40 11.89
C SER A 77 -0.93 17.31 13.00
N GLN A 78 -2.01 16.87 13.67
CA GLN A 78 -2.62 17.59 14.78
C GLN A 78 -1.73 17.62 16.04
N TYR A 79 -1.14 16.47 16.40
CA TYR A 79 -0.24 16.37 17.55
C TYR A 79 1.10 17.07 17.28
N TRP A 80 1.59 17.00 16.03
CA TRP A 80 2.79 17.73 15.62
C TRP A 80 2.62 19.25 15.80
N GLY A 81 1.46 19.81 15.41
CA GLY A 81 1.14 21.21 15.62
C GLY A 81 1.09 21.65 17.09
N ARG A 82 0.91 20.68 18.03
CA ARG A 82 0.93 20.92 19.49
C ARG A 82 2.29 20.63 20.12
N GLY A 83 3.25 20.08 19.37
CA GLY A 83 4.55 19.64 19.88
C GLY A 83 4.48 18.37 20.75
N ASP A 84 3.38 17.60 20.68
CA ASP A 84 3.14 16.41 21.49
C ASP A 84 3.66 15.14 20.79
N THR A 85 4.96 14.91 20.90
CA THR A 85 5.63 13.74 20.32
C THR A 85 5.24 12.42 20.97
N ASP A 86 4.85 12.44 22.24
CA ASP A 86 4.45 11.21 22.96
C ASP A 86 3.13 10.67 22.43
N SER A 87 2.16 11.54 22.15
CA SER A 87 0.90 11.15 21.51
C SER A 87 1.12 10.64 20.08
N ILE A 88 2.05 11.22 19.32
CA ILE A 88 2.43 10.74 17.98
C ILE A 88 2.93 9.29 18.08
N ASN A 89 3.87 9.00 18.99
CA ASN A 89 4.42 7.65 19.16
C ASN A 89 3.35 6.63 19.59
N ARG A 90 2.41 7.03 20.44
CA ARG A 90 1.27 6.17 20.83
C ARG A 90 0.36 5.87 19.66
N CYS A 91 -0.02 6.88 18.88
CA CYS A 91 -0.85 6.71 17.67
C CYS A 91 -0.17 5.79 16.65
N MET A 92 1.14 5.97 16.44
CA MET A 92 1.94 5.10 15.58
C MET A 92 1.94 3.65 16.08
N GLY A 93 2.18 3.44 17.38
CA GLY A 93 2.15 2.11 17.97
C GLY A 93 0.81 1.40 17.76
N VAL A 94 -0.30 2.08 18.01
CA VAL A 94 -1.65 1.54 17.80
C VAL A 94 -1.89 1.21 16.32
N ALA A 95 -1.53 2.10 15.41
CA ALA A 95 -1.68 1.87 13.98
C ALA A 95 -0.84 0.69 13.49
N LEU A 96 0.42 0.57 13.95
CA LEU A 96 1.29 -0.57 13.64
C LEU A 96 0.68 -1.89 14.13
N TYR A 97 0.23 -1.97 15.37
CA TYR A 97 -0.42 -3.17 15.90
C TYR A 97 -1.65 -3.55 15.08
N ALA A 98 -2.52 -2.58 14.78
CA ALA A 98 -3.74 -2.82 14.01
C ALA A 98 -3.43 -3.33 12.59
N VAL A 99 -2.49 -2.68 11.89
CA VAL A 99 -2.09 -3.05 10.52
C VAL A 99 -1.38 -4.40 10.51
N ILE A 100 -0.47 -4.67 11.45
CA ILE A 100 0.22 -5.96 11.55
C ILE A 100 -0.79 -7.08 11.82
N LEU A 101 -1.68 -6.91 12.79
CA LEU A 101 -2.69 -7.90 13.12
C LEU A 101 -3.60 -8.19 11.93
N PHE A 102 -4.08 -7.15 11.25
CA PHE A 102 -4.94 -7.29 10.08
C PHE A 102 -4.21 -7.94 8.90
N SER A 103 -3.00 -7.46 8.56
CA SER A 103 -2.20 -8.02 7.48
C SER A 103 -1.80 -9.48 7.74
N LEU A 104 -1.44 -9.79 8.99
CA LEU A 104 -1.12 -11.17 9.38
C LEU A 104 -2.34 -12.08 9.28
N THR A 105 -3.52 -11.62 9.69
CA THR A 105 -4.77 -12.39 9.56
C THR A 105 -5.04 -12.71 8.09
N VAL A 106 -4.94 -11.70 7.20
CA VAL A 106 -5.14 -11.92 5.76
C VAL A 106 -4.05 -12.83 5.19
N ALA A 107 -2.79 -12.66 5.60
CA ALA A 107 -1.70 -13.54 5.17
C ALA A 107 -1.94 -15.00 5.57
N LEU A 108 -2.42 -15.26 6.79
CA LEU A 108 -2.77 -16.61 7.25
C LEU A 108 -3.95 -17.18 6.45
N ILE A 109 -4.98 -16.40 6.20
CA ILE A 109 -6.13 -16.83 5.38
C ILE A 109 -5.67 -17.20 3.96
N THR A 110 -4.88 -16.34 3.32
CA THR A 110 -4.38 -16.59 1.96
C THR A 110 -3.35 -17.72 1.90
N PHE A 111 -2.66 -18.00 2.99
CA PHE A 111 -1.73 -19.12 3.08
C PHE A 111 -2.43 -20.48 3.26
N PHE A 112 -3.39 -20.56 4.19
CA PHE A 112 -4.09 -21.81 4.50
C PHE A 112 -5.25 -22.12 3.54
N PHE A 113 -5.94 -21.09 3.06
CA PHE A 113 -7.13 -21.21 2.22
C PHE A 113 -7.02 -20.43 0.89
N PRO A 114 -5.91 -20.55 0.15
CA PRO A 114 -5.70 -19.73 -1.04
C PRO A 114 -6.69 -20.07 -2.17
N ALA A 115 -7.07 -21.34 -2.32
CA ALA A 115 -8.04 -21.74 -3.33
C ALA A 115 -9.44 -21.18 -3.03
N GLU A 116 -9.85 -21.19 -1.77
CA GLU A 116 -11.14 -20.62 -1.36
C GLU A 116 -11.19 -19.12 -1.60
N VAL A 117 -10.11 -18.41 -1.26
CA VAL A 117 -10.00 -16.96 -1.53
C VAL A 117 -10.08 -16.69 -3.03
N MET A 118 -9.42 -17.49 -3.86
CA MET A 118 -9.48 -17.36 -5.33
C MET A 118 -10.89 -17.68 -5.87
N ARG A 119 -11.59 -18.68 -5.35
CA ARG A 119 -12.96 -19.02 -5.75
C ARG A 119 -13.98 -17.93 -5.44
N LEU A 120 -13.74 -17.10 -4.42
CA LEU A 120 -14.57 -15.93 -4.15
C LEU A 120 -14.45 -14.86 -5.25
N VAL A 121 -13.32 -14.84 -5.95
CA VAL A 121 -13.02 -13.83 -6.97
C VAL A 121 -13.37 -14.33 -8.38
N THR A 122 -13.09 -15.60 -8.68
CA THR A 122 -13.32 -16.18 -10.00
C THR A 122 -13.89 -17.60 -9.92
N PRO A 123 -14.92 -17.93 -10.73
CA PRO A 123 -15.45 -19.28 -10.81
C PRO A 123 -14.61 -20.21 -11.71
N ASN A 124 -13.59 -19.70 -12.39
CA ASN A 124 -12.77 -20.47 -13.32
C ASN A 124 -11.67 -21.24 -12.57
N GLU A 125 -11.79 -22.58 -12.52
CA GLU A 125 -10.85 -23.44 -11.79
C GLU A 125 -9.41 -23.39 -12.33
N ASP A 126 -9.22 -23.14 -13.62
CA ASP A 126 -7.88 -22.99 -14.21
C ASP A 126 -7.17 -21.75 -13.64
N LEU A 127 -7.90 -20.62 -13.53
CA LEU A 127 -7.40 -19.40 -12.92
C LEU A 127 -7.18 -19.56 -11.41
N VAL A 128 -8.03 -20.33 -10.73
CA VAL A 128 -7.85 -20.66 -9.32
C VAL A 128 -6.57 -21.44 -9.11
N ALA A 129 -6.27 -22.43 -9.92
CA ALA A 129 -5.05 -23.24 -9.81
C ALA A 129 -3.78 -22.39 -9.99
N LEU A 130 -3.75 -21.52 -11.02
CA LEU A 130 -2.62 -20.62 -11.30
C LEU A 130 -2.46 -19.54 -10.21
N GLY A 131 -3.57 -18.90 -9.83
CA GLY A 131 -3.57 -17.82 -8.85
C GLY A 131 -3.27 -18.27 -7.42
N THR A 132 -3.53 -19.52 -7.06
CA THR A 132 -3.28 -20.07 -5.73
C THR A 132 -1.81 -19.98 -5.32
N SER A 133 -0.88 -20.28 -6.21
CA SER A 133 0.56 -20.19 -5.94
C SER A 133 1.00 -18.74 -5.76
N TYR A 134 0.48 -17.86 -6.57
CA TYR A 134 0.79 -16.42 -6.53
C TYR A 134 0.28 -15.76 -5.24
N ILE A 135 -0.98 -16.00 -4.87
CA ILE A 135 -1.60 -15.33 -3.71
C ILE A 135 -0.95 -15.75 -2.38
N ARG A 136 -0.41 -16.96 -2.28
CA ARG A 136 0.35 -17.41 -1.11
C ARG A 136 1.59 -16.54 -0.87
N ILE A 137 2.36 -16.29 -1.93
CA ILE A 137 3.61 -15.52 -1.84
C ILE A 137 3.30 -14.05 -1.58
N VAL A 138 2.37 -13.49 -2.34
CA VAL A 138 1.98 -12.08 -2.24
C VAL A 138 1.29 -11.79 -0.91
N GLY A 139 0.46 -12.71 -0.39
CA GLY A 139 -0.17 -12.57 0.92
C GLY A 139 0.85 -12.34 2.02
N PHE A 140 1.98 -13.05 2.00
CA PHE A 140 3.05 -12.87 2.98
C PHE A 140 3.81 -11.54 2.79
N SER A 141 4.06 -11.15 1.54
CA SER A 141 4.70 -9.87 1.20
C SER A 141 3.89 -8.66 1.67
N ASN A 142 2.57 -8.78 1.71
CA ASN A 142 1.69 -7.69 2.15
C ASN A 142 1.82 -7.34 3.63
N VAL A 143 2.31 -8.23 4.49
CA VAL A 143 2.62 -7.90 5.89
C VAL A 143 3.73 -6.84 5.95
N PHE A 144 4.79 -7.04 5.18
CA PHE A 144 5.89 -6.07 5.09
C PHE A 144 5.45 -4.75 4.45
N ASN A 145 4.60 -4.83 3.42
CA ASN A 145 4.02 -3.65 2.79
C ASN A 145 3.16 -2.85 3.78
N GLY A 146 2.35 -3.50 4.61
CA GLY A 146 1.55 -2.85 5.65
C GLY A 146 2.41 -2.09 6.65
N ILE A 147 3.50 -2.69 7.14
CA ILE A 147 4.44 -2.05 8.06
C ILE A 147 5.06 -0.81 7.39
N SER A 148 5.58 -0.96 6.16
CA SER A 148 6.18 0.14 5.41
C SER A 148 5.19 1.29 5.18
N SER A 149 3.92 0.98 4.92
CA SER A 149 2.87 1.97 4.69
C SER A 149 2.57 2.81 5.94
N VAL A 150 2.59 2.21 7.15
CA VAL A 150 2.40 2.97 8.40
C VAL A 150 3.54 3.97 8.59
N TYR A 151 4.80 3.57 8.34
CA TYR A 151 5.94 4.49 8.41
C TYR A 151 5.87 5.59 7.34
N ALA A 152 5.46 5.27 6.12
CA ALA A 152 5.29 6.24 5.05
C ALA A 152 4.19 7.29 5.36
N GLY A 153 3.14 6.90 6.10
CA GLY A 153 2.08 7.82 6.50
C GLY A 153 2.49 8.88 7.54
N MET A 154 3.74 8.81 8.04
CA MET A 154 4.27 9.77 9.01
C MET A 154 5.28 10.77 8.41
N GLN A 155 5.65 10.61 7.16
CA GLN A 155 6.55 11.51 6.44
C GLN A 155 5.79 12.72 5.90
#